data_1640989e3eeb573eff84625c40b2dc64
#
_entry.id   1640989e3eeb573eff84625c40b2dc64
#
_cell.length_a   1.000
_cell.length_b   1.000
_cell.length_c   1.000
_cell.angle_alpha   90.00
_cell.angle_beta   90.00
_cell.angle_gamma   90.00
#
_symmetry.space_group_name_H-M   'P 1'
#
loop_
_entity.id
_entity.type
_entity.pdbx_description
1 polymer ?
#
loop_
_entity_poly.entity_id
_entity_poly.type
_entity_poly.pdbx_seq_one_letter_code
_entity_poly.pdbx_strand_id
1 'polypeptide(L)'
;MLLTDSASIRDVLLFPTMKPLDSDKKAEKPAAKPAEEKIDFSKVQIEPLFEDMVDFDTFSKSDFRAVKIKSCEAVKKSGKLLKFVLDDGTGEDRVILSGIHEYYEPEELVGKTAIAIVNLPPRAMMGIDSCGMLLSAVHHEEGEEKLHLLLVDDHIPAGAKLY
;
A
#
# COMPACT_ATOMS: atom_id res chain seq x y z
N MET A 1 -51.66 -21.90 39.24
CA MET A 1 -51.20 -21.63 38.88
C MET A 1 -50.84 -21.22 38.34
N LEU A 2 -50.67 -21.18 38.36
CA LEU A 2 -50.10 -20.75 37.76
C LEU A 2 -49.57 -20.38 37.16
N LEU A 3 -49.50 -20.30 37.26
CA LEU A 3 -48.85 -19.84 36.67
C LEU A 3 -48.19 -19.56 36.19
N THR A 4 -48.17 -19.69 36.33
CA THR A 4 -47.41 -19.26 35.79
C THR A 4 -46.80 -19.01 35.32
N ASP A 5 -46.77 -19.10 35.43
CA ASP A 5 -46.06 -18.72 34.90
C ASP A 5 -45.38 -18.46 34.45
N SER A 6 -45.51 -18.63 34.73
CA SER A 6 -44.68 -18.34 34.21
C SER A 6 -44.05 -18.06 33.67
N ALA A 7 -44.11 -18.12 33.83
CA ALA A 7 -43.32 -17.82 33.18
C ALA A 7 -42.72 -17.58 32.64
N SER A 8 -42.89 -17.66 32.77
CA SER A 8 -42.16 -17.38 32.04
C SER A 8 -41.57 -17.02 31.50
N ILE A 9 -41.64 -17.01 31.67
CA ILE A 9 -40.94 -16.61 31.02
C ILE A 9 -40.26 -16.41 30.61
N ARG A 10 -40.43 -16.51 30.79
CA ARG A 10 -39.65 -16.26 30.31
C ARG A 10 -38.97 -16.00 29.83
N ASP A 11 -39.17 -15.98 30.05
CA ASP A 11 -38.38 -15.66 29.44
C ASP A 11 -37.74 -15.45 29.12
N VAL A 12 -37.98 -15.60 29.56
CA VAL A 12 -37.20 -15.37 29.02
C VAL A 12 -36.65 -15.12 28.58
N LEU A 13 -36.72 -15.18 28.73
CA LEU A 13 -36.00 -14.94 28.08
C LEU A 13 -35.42 -14.65 27.63
N LEU A 14 -35.51 -14.73 27.86
CA LEU A 14 -34.80 -14.45 27.25
C LEU A 14 -34.15 -14.33 26.97
N PHE A 15 -33.92 -14.45 27.16
CA PHE A 15 -33.03 -14.28 26.71
C PHE A 15 -32.31 -14.29 26.41
N PRO A 16 -32.16 -14.59 26.52
CA PRO A 16 -31.35 -14.51 26.33
C PRO A 16 -30.86 -14.42 25.81
N THR A 17 -30.69 -14.74 25.95
CA THR A 17 -29.96 -14.83 25.21
C THR A 17 -29.32 -13.94 24.40
N MET A 18 -28.94 -13.65 24.14
CA MET A 18 -28.36 -12.74 23.33
C MET A 18 -27.15 -12.16 23.78
N LYS A 19 -26.93 -12.24 24.91
CA LYS A 19 -25.83 -11.60 25.51
C LYS A 19 -24.48 -12.11 25.08
N PRO A 20 -24.29 -13.34 24.86
CA PRO A 20 -22.97 -13.78 24.45
C PRO A 20 -22.57 -13.18 23.12
N LEU A 21 -23.53 -12.82 22.38
CA LEU A 21 -23.25 -12.20 21.12
C LEU A 21 -22.48 -10.92 21.24
N ASP A 22 -22.72 -10.25 22.31
CA ASP A 22 -22.07 -8.99 22.49
C ASP A 22 -20.56 -9.16 22.67
N SER A 23 -20.20 -10.19 23.35
CA SER A 23 -18.79 -10.42 23.57
C SER A 23 -18.11 -10.84 22.28
N ASP A 24 -18.81 -11.58 21.47
CA ASP A 24 -18.23 -12.01 20.23
C ASP A 24 -18.01 -10.82 19.31
N LYS A 25 -18.98 -9.93 19.33
CA LYS A 25 -18.84 -8.75 18.50
C LYS A 25 -17.72 -7.89 18.95
N LYS A 26 -17.48 -7.93 20.19
CA LYS A 26 -16.44 -7.14 20.71
C LYS A 26 -15.10 -7.61 20.21
N ALA A 27 -14.97 -8.89 20.14
CA ALA A 27 -13.76 -9.46 19.64
C ALA A 27 -13.59 -9.18 18.16
N GLU A 28 -14.69 -9.06 17.50
CA GLU A 28 -14.67 -8.77 16.08
C GLU A 28 -14.81 -7.30 15.82
N LYS A 29 -14.33 -6.51 16.71
CA LYS A 29 -14.35 -5.11 16.43
C LYS A 29 -13.76 -4.96 15.04
N PRO A 30 -14.57 -4.68 14.09
CA PRO A 30 -14.08 -4.48 12.76
C PRO A 30 -13.10 -3.34 12.86
N ALA A 31 -12.03 -3.52 12.22
CA ALA A 31 -11.16 -2.40 12.01
C ALA A 31 -12.07 -1.32 11.49
N ALA A 32 -12.12 -0.25 12.20
CA ALA A 32 -12.89 0.87 11.76
C ALA A 32 -12.43 1.13 10.34
N LYS A 33 -13.35 1.00 9.44
CA LYS A 33 -13.05 1.45 8.10
C LYS A 33 -12.64 2.87 8.31
N PRO A 34 -11.49 3.23 7.83
CA PRO A 34 -11.11 4.63 7.93
C PRO A 34 -12.29 5.39 7.33
N ALA A 35 -12.72 6.36 8.05
CA ALA A 35 -13.79 7.20 7.58
C ALA A 35 -13.40 7.59 6.17
N GLU A 36 -14.31 7.37 5.25
CA GLU A 36 -14.05 7.79 3.89
C GLU A 36 -14.00 9.31 3.95
N GLU A 37 -12.79 9.79 4.04
CA GLU A 37 -12.60 11.21 3.89
C GLU A 37 -13.00 11.51 2.47
N LYS A 38 -14.00 12.32 2.35
CA LYS A 38 -14.42 12.77 1.04
C LYS A 38 -13.32 13.66 0.52
N ILE A 39 -12.46 13.07 -0.25
CA ILE A 39 -11.37 13.83 -0.85
C ILE A 39 -11.95 14.62 -2.00
N ASP A 40 -11.79 15.92 -1.93
CA ASP A 40 -12.29 16.80 -2.97
C ASP A 40 -11.22 16.94 -4.06
N PHE A 41 -11.46 16.32 -5.18
CA PHE A 41 -10.55 16.35 -6.31
C PHE A 41 -10.78 17.53 -7.26
N SER A 42 -11.60 18.50 -6.88
CA SER A 42 -11.91 19.61 -7.78
C SER A 42 -10.72 20.53 -8.09
N LYS A 43 -9.72 20.49 -7.24
CA LYS A 43 -8.51 21.31 -7.43
C LYS A 43 -7.32 20.48 -7.91
N VAL A 44 -7.52 19.21 -8.10
CA VAL A 44 -6.46 18.32 -8.53
C VAL A 44 -6.31 18.40 -10.05
N GLN A 45 -5.08 18.61 -10.50
CA GLN A 45 -4.75 18.62 -11.91
C GLN A 45 -3.92 17.37 -12.19
N ILE A 46 -4.41 16.59 -13.14
CA ILE A 46 -3.73 15.38 -13.57
C ILE A 46 -3.07 15.71 -14.90
N GLU A 47 -1.83 15.31 -15.04
CA GLU A 47 -1.11 15.49 -16.28
C GLU A 47 -1.87 14.80 -17.41
N PRO A 48 -2.21 15.54 -18.48
CA PRO A 48 -2.95 14.92 -19.58
C PRO A 48 -2.03 13.94 -20.29
N LEU A 49 -2.45 12.74 -20.24
CA LEU A 49 -1.75 11.67 -20.75
C LEU A 49 -2.04 11.52 -22.15
N PHE A 50 -1.06 11.20 -22.90
CA PHE A 50 -1.37 10.16 -23.87
C PHE A 50 -0.16 9.99 -24.73
N GLU A 51 0.67 9.09 -24.27
CA GLU A 51 1.69 8.51 -25.09
C GLU A 51 1.03 7.66 -26.16
N ASP A 52 1.78 7.30 -27.18
CA ASP A 52 1.32 6.42 -28.20
C ASP A 52 0.97 5.05 -27.63
N MET A 53 0.08 4.36 -28.33
CA MET A 53 -0.33 3.02 -27.89
C MET A 53 0.84 2.06 -27.88
N VAL A 54 0.96 1.34 -26.77
CA VAL A 54 1.96 0.29 -26.63
C VAL A 54 1.30 -1.04 -26.95
N ASP A 55 1.95 -1.83 -27.80
CA ASP A 55 1.42 -3.13 -28.14
C ASP A 55 1.58 -4.08 -26.97
N PHE A 56 0.73 -5.08 -26.91
CA PHE A 56 0.70 -6.02 -25.79
C PHE A 56 2.03 -6.77 -25.62
N ASP A 57 2.69 -7.09 -26.71
CA ASP A 57 3.96 -7.81 -26.65
C ASP A 57 5.05 -6.98 -25.96
N THR A 58 5.07 -5.69 -26.20
CA THR A 58 6.02 -4.79 -25.57
C THR A 58 5.69 -4.63 -24.10
N PHE A 59 4.41 -4.44 -23.78
CA PHE A 59 3.96 -4.30 -22.39
C PHE A 59 4.25 -5.56 -21.58
N SER A 60 3.99 -6.73 -22.14
CA SER A 60 4.18 -8.00 -21.44
C SER A 60 5.62 -8.32 -21.11
N LYS A 61 6.56 -7.61 -21.72
CA LYS A 61 7.98 -7.75 -21.39
C LYS A 61 8.32 -7.06 -20.09
N SER A 62 7.45 -6.18 -19.61
CA SER A 62 7.66 -5.49 -18.34
C SER A 62 7.31 -6.43 -17.18
N ASP A 63 8.18 -6.52 -16.21
CA ASP A 63 7.95 -7.37 -15.06
C ASP A 63 7.67 -6.50 -13.83
N PHE A 64 6.37 -6.34 -13.55
CA PHE A 64 5.92 -5.61 -12.38
C PHE A 64 5.71 -6.57 -11.23
N ARG A 65 6.27 -6.27 -10.07
CA ARG A 65 6.14 -7.12 -8.89
C ARG A 65 5.87 -6.31 -7.64
N ALA A 66 5.20 -6.97 -6.71
CA ALA A 66 5.07 -6.45 -5.36
C ALA A 66 6.42 -6.70 -4.67
N VAL A 67 6.97 -5.66 -4.07
CA VAL A 67 8.26 -5.75 -3.37
C VAL A 67 8.09 -5.24 -1.96
N LYS A 68 8.72 -5.92 -1.01
CA LYS A 68 8.65 -5.52 0.38
C LYS A 68 9.86 -4.68 0.74
N ILE A 69 9.61 -3.53 1.35
CA ILE A 69 10.68 -2.60 1.72
C ILE A 69 11.32 -3.09 3.01
N LYS A 70 12.53 -3.60 2.92
CA LYS A 70 13.29 -4.07 4.08
C LYS A 70 13.94 -2.91 4.81
N SER A 71 14.53 -2.01 4.06
CA SER A 71 15.12 -0.81 4.64
C SER A 71 15.07 0.35 3.63
N CYS A 72 15.13 1.54 4.17
CA CYS A 72 15.11 2.76 3.39
C CYS A 72 16.08 3.74 4.05
N GLU A 73 16.95 4.33 3.25
CA GLU A 73 17.95 5.26 3.76
C GLU A 73 18.08 6.47 2.85
N ALA A 74 18.28 7.61 3.45
CA ALA A 74 18.53 8.82 2.68
C ALA A 74 19.94 8.79 2.09
N VAL A 75 20.06 9.11 0.82
CA VAL A 75 21.37 9.13 0.17
C VAL A 75 22.10 10.41 0.54
N LYS A 76 23.21 10.29 1.24
CA LYS A 76 23.97 11.45 1.76
C LYS A 76 24.37 12.47 0.71
N LYS A 77 24.52 12.03 -0.51
CA LYS A 77 24.94 12.92 -1.60
C LYS A 77 23.79 13.62 -2.30
N SER A 78 22.57 13.28 -1.97
CA SER A 78 21.38 13.87 -2.58
C SER A 78 20.28 13.99 -1.55
N GLY A 79 19.83 15.19 -1.31
CA GLY A 79 18.74 15.43 -0.38
C GLY A 79 17.37 14.95 -0.88
N LYS A 80 17.31 14.49 -2.12
CA LYS A 80 16.04 14.08 -2.74
C LYS A 80 15.93 12.60 -2.95
N LEU A 81 17.03 11.85 -2.84
CA LEU A 81 17.05 10.44 -3.16
C LEU A 81 16.98 9.57 -1.91
N LEU A 82 16.11 8.59 -1.96
CA LEU A 82 16.06 7.51 -0.99
C LEU A 82 16.59 6.23 -1.63
N LYS A 83 17.39 5.51 -0.87
CA LYS A 83 17.90 4.21 -1.26
C LYS A 83 17.04 3.16 -0.59
N PHE A 84 16.39 2.37 -1.38
CA PHE A 84 15.55 1.28 -0.92
C PHE A 84 16.28 -0.05 -1.05
N VAL A 85 16.18 -0.86 -0.01
CA VAL A 85 16.58 -2.25 -0.06
C VAL A 85 15.29 -3.05 0.00
N LEU A 86 15.02 -3.77 -1.07
CA LEU A 86 13.73 -4.41 -1.30
C LEU A 86 13.87 -5.91 -1.43
N ASP A 87 12.88 -6.61 -0.95
CA ASP A 87 12.74 -8.05 -1.18
C ASP A 87 11.78 -8.23 -2.35
N ASP A 88 12.24 -8.82 -3.42
CA ASP A 88 11.42 -9.10 -4.61
C ASP A 88 11.09 -10.59 -4.73
N GLY A 89 11.29 -11.34 -3.67
CA GLY A 89 10.96 -12.77 -3.63
C GLY A 89 12.01 -13.67 -4.29
N THR A 90 13.10 -13.11 -4.80
CA THR A 90 14.16 -13.94 -5.42
C THR A 90 15.15 -14.48 -4.40
N GLY A 91 15.11 -13.96 -3.19
CA GLY A 91 16.07 -14.33 -2.15
C GLY A 91 17.26 -13.40 -2.05
N GLU A 92 17.37 -12.46 -2.95
CA GLU A 92 18.43 -11.46 -2.93
C GLU A 92 17.83 -10.08 -2.78
N ASP A 93 18.52 -9.24 -2.04
CA ASP A 93 18.02 -7.88 -1.82
C ASP A 93 18.27 -7.01 -3.05
N ARG A 94 17.21 -6.39 -3.51
CA ARG A 94 17.26 -5.49 -4.66
C ARG A 94 17.40 -4.05 -4.18
N VAL A 95 18.31 -3.33 -4.80
CA VAL A 95 18.51 -1.91 -4.48
C VAL A 95 17.85 -1.05 -5.54
N ILE A 96 17.00 -0.14 -5.11
CA ILE A 96 16.36 0.83 -6.00
C ILE A 96 16.53 2.22 -5.39
N LEU A 97 16.85 3.18 -6.23
CA LEU A 97 16.91 4.59 -5.84
C LEU A 97 15.67 5.30 -6.36
N SER A 98 15.05 6.11 -5.53
CA SER A 98 13.89 6.89 -5.92
C SER A 98 13.97 8.30 -5.33
N GLY A 99 13.52 9.28 -6.11
CA GLY A 99 13.59 10.70 -5.73
C GLY A 99 12.37 11.15 -4.93
N ILE A 100 12.00 10.40 -3.90
CA ILE A 100 10.79 10.67 -3.15
C ILE A 100 11.03 11.16 -1.71
N HIS A 101 12.27 11.53 -1.40
CA HIS A 101 12.62 11.96 -0.05
C HIS A 101 11.91 13.25 0.37
N GLU A 102 11.45 14.05 -0.59
CA GLU A 102 10.72 15.27 -0.27
C GLU A 102 9.27 15.00 0.16
N TYR A 103 8.79 13.79 -0.09
CA TYR A 103 7.40 13.42 0.16
C TYR A 103 7.24 12.39 1.26
N TYR A 104 8.28 11.61 1.54
CA TYR A 104 8.22 10.51 2.51
C TYR A 104 9.48 10.41 3.35
N GLU A 105 9.29 10.15 4.62
CA GLU A 105 10.42 9.84 5.50
C GLU A 105 10.79 8.36 5.35
N PRO A 106 12.08 8.04 5.41
CA PRO A 106 12.54 6.66 5.26
C PRO A 106 11.84 5.70 6.21
N GLU A 107 11.56 6.16 7.43
CA GLU A 107 11.01 5.31 8.49
C GLU A 107 9.56 4.91 8.23
N GLU A 108 8.82 5.75 7.50
CA GLU A 108 7.42 5.46 7.21
C GLU A 108 7.24 4.38 6.16
N LEU A 109 8.26 4.14 5.37
CA LEU A 109 8.18 3.22 4.25
C LEU A 109 8.69 1.82 4.58
N VAL A 110 9.50 1.70 5.63
CA VAL A 110 10.05 0.41 6.02
C VAL A 110 8.94 -0.54 6.45
N GLY A 111 8.98 -1.75 5.92
CA GLY A 111 8.01 -2.79 6.24
C GLY A 111 6.78 -2.79 5.33
N LYS A 112 6.61 -1.78 4.50
CA LYS A 112 5.46 -1.71 3.59
C LYS A 112 5.75 -2.43 2.29
N THR A 113 4.69 -2.79 1.59
CA THR A 113 4.78 -3.46 0.30
C THR A 113 4.44 -2.45 -0.79
N ALA A 114 5.31 -2.34 -1.78
CA ALA A 114 5.15 -1.39 -2.88
C ALA A 114 5.18 -2.14 -4.22
N ILE A 115 4.89 -1.42 -5.29
CA ILE A 115 4.95 -1.97 -6.64
C ILE A 115 6.19 -1.44 -7.33
N ALA A 116 6.95 -2.35 -7.93
CA ALA A 116 8.15 -1.97 -8.68
C ALA A 116 8.23 -2.73 -9.99
N ILE A 117 8.86 -2.09 -10.98
CA ILE A 117 9.28 -2.79 -12.18
C ILE A 117 10.71 -3.29 -11.91
N VAL A 118 10.92 -4.59 -12.08
CA VAL A 118 12.15 -5.23 -11.61
C VAL A 118 13.08 -5.66 -12.74
N ASN A 119 12.64 -5.64 -13.98
CA ASN A 119 13.44 -6.07 -15.11
C ASN A 119 14.06 -4.92 -15.89
N LEU A 120 14.33 -3.82 -15.23
CA LEU A 120 15.09 -2.74 -15.84
C LEU A 120 16.59 -2.97 -15.68
N PRO A 121 17.38 -2.54 -16.67
CA PRO A 121 18.84 -2.64 -16.56
C PRO A 121 19.34 -1.76 -15.41
N PRO A 122 20.39 -2.17 -14.73
CA PRO A 122 20.96 -1.39 -13.64
C PRO A 122 21.36 -0.01 -14.12
N ARG A 123 21.00 1.00 -13.35
CA ARG A 123 21.34 2.39 -13.66
C ARG A 123 22.10 2.98 -12.49
N ALA A 124 23.32 3.38 -12.75
CA ALA A 124 24.16 3.97 -11.74
C ALA A 124 23.68 5.39 -11.43
N MET A 125 23.33 5.63 -10.19
CA MET A 125 22.93 6.95 -9.70
C MET A 125 23.70 7.24 -8.42
N MET A 126 24.45 8.33 -8.43
CA MET A 126 25.28 8.74 -7.28
C MET A 126 26.26 7.66 -6.80
N GLY A 127 26.68 6.76 -7.71
CA GLY A 127 27.62 5.69 -7.38
C GLY A 127 26.95 4.44 -6.82
N ILE A 128 25.65 4.36 -6.91
CA ILE A 128 24.87 3.21 -6.46
C ILE A 128 24.05 2.74 -7.65
N ASP A 129 24.06 1.44 -7.89
CA ASP A 129 23.29 0.87 -9.01
C ASP A 129 21.84 0.65 -8.57
N SER A 130 20.93 1.29 -9.29
CA SER A 130 19.49 1.10 -9.10
C SER A 130 19.03 0.01 -10.09
N CYS A 131 18.50 -1.07 -9.56
CA CYS A 131 18.08 -2.23 -10.36
C CYS A 131 16.57 -2.32 -10.45
N GLY A 132 15.93 -1.26 -10.96
CA GLY A 132 14.48 -1.20 -11.11
C GLY A 132 13.96 0.18 -10.77
N MET A 133 12.65 0.29 -10.69
CA MET A 133 11.99 1.55 -10.38
C MET A 133 10.71 1.30 -9.58
N LEU A 134 10.52 2.07 -8.51
CA LEU A 134 9.27 2.06 -7.76
C LEU A 134 8.23 2.88 -8.52
N LEU A 135 7.00 2.41 -8.49
CA LEU A 135 5.90 3.10 -9.14
C LEU A 135 5.24 4.08 -8.17
N SER A 136 5.00 5.26 -8.64
CA SER A 136 4.33 6.30 -7.86
C SER A 136 3.38 7.06 -8.76
N ALA A 137 2.34 7.60 -8.16
CA ALA A 137 1.37 8.44 -8.85
C ALA A 137 1.72 9.89 -8.54
N VAL A 138 1.76 10.71 -9.55
CA VAL A 138 2.08 12.13 -9.41
C VAL A 138 0.89 12.94 -9.91
N HIS A 139 0.53 13.96 -9.18
CA HIS A 139 -0.50 14.91 -9.56
C HIS A 139 -0.18 16.28 -8.99
N HIS A 140 -0.88 17.29 -9.45
CA HIS A 140 -0.69 18.65 -8.92
C HIS A 140 -1.96 19.07 -8.18
N GLU A 141 -1.76 19.64 -7.02
CA GLU A 141 -2.85 20.18 -6.22
C GLU A 141 -2.49 21.59 -5.81
N GLU A 142 -3.30 22.56 -6.19
CA GLU A 142 -3.10 23.98 -5.95
C GLU A 142 -1.75 24.49 -6.46
N GLY A 143 -1.21 23.82 -7.47
CA GLY A 143 0.05 24.23 -8.08
C GLY A 143 1.29 23.57 -7.48
N GLU A 144 1.11 22.71 -6.50
CA GLU A 144 2.22 21.96 -5.92
C GLU A 144 2.15 20.51 -6.38
N GLU A 145 3.31 19.96 -6.65
CA GLU A 145 3.39 18.58 -7.07
C GLU A 145 3.26 17.66 -5.86
N LYS A 146 2.36 16.71 -5.96
CA LYS A 146 2.14 15.70 -4.92
C LYS A 146 2.46 14.34 -5.50
N LEU A 147 3.20 13.55 -4.74
CA LEU A 147 3.61 12.24 -5.17
C LEU A 147 3.15 11.20 -4.16
N HIS A 148 2.51 10.17 -4.65
CA HIS A 148 2.06 9.06 -3.83
C HIS A 148 2.69 7.76 -4.32
N LEU A 149 3.45 7.11 -3.46
CA LEU A 149 4.02 5.80 -3.76
C LEU A 149 2.89 4.78 -3.78
N LEU A 150 2.87 3.93 -4.81
CA LEU A 150 1.84 2.91 -4.92
C LEU A 150 2.14 1.78 -3.95
N LEU A 151 1.46 1.81 -2.81
CA LEU A 151 1.57 0.79 -1.79
C LEU A 151 0.42 -0.19 -1.95
N VAL A 152 0.68 -1.44 -1.65
CA VAL A 152 -0.33 -2.50 -1.70
C VAL A 152 -0.42 -3.15 -0.34
N ASP A 153 -1.42 -4.00 -0.18
CA ASP A 153 -1.69 -4.69 1.06
C ASP A 153 -0.49 -5.57 1.47
N ASP A 154 -0.12 -5.51 2.73
CA ASP A 154 1.01 -6.29 3.25
C ASP A 154 0.76 -7.81 3.25
N HIS A 155 -0.46 -8.24 2.97
CA HIS A 155 -0.76 -9.66 2.78
C HIS A 155 -0.27 -10.18 1.43
N ILE A 156 0.10 -9.28 0.52
CA ILE A 156 0.65 -9.68 -0.76
C ILE A 156 2.12 -10.04 -0.55
N PRO A 157 2.51 -11.28 -0.87
CA PRO A 157 3.88 -11.69 -0.66
C PRO A 157 4.84 -10.99 -1.59
N ALA A 158 6.05 -10.78 -1.12
CA ALA A 158 7.12 -10.22 -1.95
C ALA A 158 7.36 -11.12 -3.16
N GLY A 159 7.51 -10.52 -4.32
CA GLY A 159 7.71 -11.24 -5.57
C GLY A 159 6.43 -11.58 -6.32
N ALA A 160 5.27 -11.23 -5.77
CA ALA A 160 4.01 -11.48 -6.48
C ALA A 160 3.99 -10.65 -7.76
N LYS A 161 3.76 -11.32 -8.86
CA LYS A 161 3.74 -10.67 -10.18
C LYS A 161 2.40 -9.98 -10.41
N LEU A 162 2.45 -8.81 -11.01
CA LEU A 162 1.26 -8.09 -11.40
C LEU A 162 1.01 -8.28 -12.89
N TYR A 163 -0.27 -8.34 -13.26
CA TYR A 163 -0.72 -8.55 -14.64
C TYR A 163 -1.63 -7.42 -15.09
#